data_21e322eb10d8d6d936850d25217653a7
#
_entry.id   21e322eb10d8d6d936850d25217653a7
#
_cell.length_a   1.000
_cell.length_b   1.000
_cell.length_c   1.000
_cell.angle_alpha   90.00
_cell.angle_beta   90.00
_cell.angle_gamma   90.00
#
_symmetry.space_group_name_H-M   'P 1'
#
loop_
_entity.id
_entity.type
_entity.pdbx_description
1 polymer ?
#
loop_
_entity_poly.entity_id
_entity_poly.type
_entity_poly.pdbx_seq_one_letter_code
_entity_poly.pdbx_strand_id
1 'polypeptide(L)'
;AMNAEWHEEYTLPSLWDYYTPNRNAHGSYWFYWTSEDEYHWKKFYQKWMHFLNDYKNAGGHVTVGTDSGFIYSTFGFEYIRELELLREAGFSPSEIFRSATMYGAMELFEPKGESIDFGILRPGLKADLGIVAENPLGNLKVLYGTGAVRLSDETGEVGRTEGILYTVKDGIVYDAKQLRADIRRMVEEAKQSGGS
;
A
#
# COMPACT_ATOMS: atom_id res chain seq x y z
N ALA A 1 -0.58 13.02 -2.55
CA ALA A 1 -0.78 11.63 -3.00
C ALA A 1 -1.81 11.56 -4.12
N MET A 2 -2.89 12.33 -4.06
CA MET A 2 -4.03 12.27 -4.99
C MET A 2 -3.72 12.72 -6.44
N ASN A 3 -2.65 13.44 -6.65
CA ASN A 3 -2.22 13.93 -7.98
C ASN A 3 -1.00 13.16 -8.50
N ALA A 4 -0.76 11.95 -8.03
CA ALA A 4 0.29 11.14 -8.59
C ALA A 4 -0.18 10.59 -9.95
N GLU A 5 0.62 10.78 -10.98
CA GLU A 5 0.31 10.40 -12.37
C GLU A 5 -0.16 8.95 -12.51
N TRP A 6 0.40 8.04 -11.69
CA TRP A 6 0.03 6.62 -11.72
C TRP A 6 -1.42 6.33 -11.30
N HIS A 7 -2.10 7.19 -10.54
CA HIS A 7 -3.49 6.97 -10.17
C HIS A 7 -4.39 6.96 -11.39
N GLU A 8 -4.27 7.95 -12.28
CA GLU A 8 -5.03 8.00 -13.53
C GLU A 8 -4.63 6.90 -14.53
N GLU A 9 -3.36 6.48 -14.47
CA GLU A 9 -2.81 5.49 -15.37
C GLU A 9 -3.29 4.06 -15.06
N TYR A 10 -3.59 3.78 -13.77
CA TYR A 10 -3.94 2.44 -13.29
C TYR A 10 -5.35 2.35 -12.66
N THR A 11 -6.16 3.37 -12.80
CA THR A 11 -7.53 3.37 -12.28
C THR A 11 -8.53 3.61 -13.40
N LEU A 12 -9.55 2.76 -13.49
CA LEU A 12 -10.62 2.94 -14.48
C LEU A 12 -11.28 4.31 -14.29
N PRO A 13 -11.66 5.03 -15.37
CA PRO A 13 -12.28 6.34 -15.29
C PRO A 13 -13.52 6.38 -14.37
N SER A 14 -14.38 5.37 -14.44
CA SER A 14 -15.55 5.26 -13.59
C SER A 14 -15.23 5.15 -12.10
N LEU A 15 -14.14 4.45 -11.75
CA LEU A 15 -13.66 4.36 -10.37
C LEU A 15 -12.98 5.66 -9.94
N TRP A 16 -12.26 6.30 -10.84
CA TRP A 16 -11.63 7.58 -10.58
C TRP A 16 -12.67 8.66 -10.27
N ASP A 17 -13.75 8.72 -11.06
CA ASP A 17 -14.88 9.62 -10.82
C ASP A 17 -15.55 9.33 -9.47
N TYR A 18 -15.72 8.04 -9.14
CA TYR A 18 -16.27 7.64 -7.85
C TYR A 18 -15.39 8.06 -6.67
N TYR A 19 -14.06 8.00 -6.81
CA TYR A 19 -13.10 8.38 -5.76
C TYR A 19 -12.85 9.89 -5.71
N THR A 20 -13.23 10.65 -6.72
CA THR A 20 -13.04 12.11 -6.74
C THR A 20 -13.91 12.78 -5.68
N PRO A 21 -13.36 13.74 -4.89
CA PRO A 21 -14.13 14.43 -3.87
C PRO A 21 -15.36 15.12 -4.46
N ASN A 22 -16.50 14.84 -3.89
CA ASN A 22 -17.75 15.47 -4.27
C ASN A 22 -18.66 15.67 -3.05
N ARG A 23 -19.78 16.35 -3.23
CA ARG A 23 -20.77 16.64 -2.16
C ARG A 23 -21.72 15.47 -1.85
N ASN A 24 -21.63 14.37 -2.55
CA ASN A 24 -22.47 13.20 -2.31
C ASN A 24 -22.08 12.51 -1.00
N ALA A 25 -22.99 11.73 -0.42
CA ALA A 25 -22.79 11.05 0.84
C ALA A 25 -21.57 10.11 0.88
N HIS A 26 -21.16 9.57 -0.27
CA HIS A 26 -19.96 8.76 -0.45
C HIS A 26 -18.78 9.54 -1.03
N GLY A 27 -18.91 10.88 -1.16
CA GLY A 27 -17.85 11.77 -1.64
C GLY A 27 -16.71 11.92 -0.62
N SER A 28 -16.55 13.09 -0.06
CA SER A 28 -15.51 13.33 0.93
C SER A 28 -16.10 13.88 2.21
N TYR A 29 -15.88 13.24 3.34
CA TYR A 29 -16.36 13.80 4.63
C TYR A 29 -15.69 15.12 4.93
N TRP A 30 -14.46 15.33 4.46
CA TRP A 30 -13.67 16.55 4.62
C TRP A 30 -14.06 17.69 3.68
N PHE A 31 -15.05 17.48 2.80
CA PHE A 31 -15.47 18.50 1.84
C PHE A 31 -15.89 19.82 2.52
N TYR A 32 -16.48 19.72 3.69
CA TYR A 32 -16.94 20.87 4.48
C TYR A 32 -15.99 21.24 5.62
N TRP A 33 -14.82 20.63 5.68
CA TRP A 33 -13.88 20.89 6.75
C TRP A 33 -13.36 22.31 6.70
N THR A 34 -13.26 22.91 7.88
CA THR A 34 -12.62 24.18 8.13
C THR A 34 -11.14 23.96 8.48
N SER A 35 -10.38 25.06 8.56
CA SER A 35 -8.98 24.99 9.04
C SER A 35 -8.89 24.47 10.49
N GLU A 36 -9.95 24.64 11.29
CA GLU A 36 -10.03 24.11 12.66
C GLU A 36 -10.17 22.58 12.64
N ASP A 37 -11.02 22.04 11.77
CA ASP A 37 -11.17 20.58 11.59
C ASP A 37 -9.84 19.96 11.15
N GLU A 38 -9.15 20.57 10.19
CA GLU A 38 -7.84 20.12 9.73
C GLU A 38 -6.79 20.15 10.86
N TYR A 39 -6.80 21.20 11.69
CA TYR A 39 -5.92 21.30 12.85
C TYR A 39 -6.18 20.17 13.85
N HIS A 40 -7.43 19.90 14.18
CA HIS A 40 -7.80 18.83 15.11
C HIS A 40 -7.45 17.45 14.56
N TRP A 41 -7.66 17.20 13.28
CA TRP A 41 -7.26 15.96 12.62
C TRP A 41 -5.74 15.75 12.62
N LYS A 42 -4.95 16.79 12.36
CA LYS A 42 -3.48 16.71 12.47
C LYS A 42 -3.04 16.35 13.89
N LYS A 43 -3.69 16.91 14.89
CA LYS A 43 -3.42 16.60 16.31
C LYS A 43 -3.83 15.17 16.69
N PHE A 44 -4.98 14.72 16.19
CA PHE A 44 -5.43 13.34 16.36
C PHE A 44 -4.45 12.37 15.70
N TYR A 45 -4.06 12.62 14.46
CA TYR A 45 -3.09 11.81 13.72
C TYR A 45 -1.77 11.65 14.49
N GLN A 46 -1.21 12.72 15.01
CA GLN A 46 0.00 12.65 15.85
C GLN A 46 -0.18 11.75 17.07
N LYS A 47 -1.30 11.89 17.79
CA LYS A 47 -1.61 11.02 18.93
C LYS A 47 -1.77 9.56 18.52
N TRP A 48 -2.39 9.32 17.39
CA TRP A 48 -2.58 7.98 16.86
C TRP A 48 -1.25 7.32 16.50
N MET A 49 -0.33 8.04 15.86
CA MET A 49 1.02 7.54 15.56
C MET A 49 1.79 7.19 16.83
N HIS A 50 1.74 8.04 17.86
CA HIS A 50 2.35 7.74 19.15
C HIS A 50 1.71 6.51 19.82
N PHE A 51 0.39 6.44 19.83
CA PHE A 51 -0.33 5.28 20.38
C PHE A 51 0.09 3.97 19.71
N LEU A 52 0.16 3.92 18.39
CA LEU A 52 0.60 2.72 17.66
C LEU A 52 2.02 2.30 18.05
N ASN A 53 2.92 3.26 18.19
CA ASN A 53 4.28 2.99 18.62
C ASN A 53 4.36 2.47 20.05
N ASP A 54 3.64 3.10 20.96
CA ASP A 54 3.58 2.68 22.37
C ASP A 54 2.94 1.30 22.53
N TYR A 55 1.86 1.03 21.79
CA TYR A 55 1.20 -0.27 21.76
C TYR A 55 2.14 -1.37 21.28
N LYS A 56 2.85 -1.13 20.16
CA LYS A 56 3.87 -2.04 19.65
C LYS A 56 4.99 -2.28 20.69
N ASN A 57 5.51 -1.21 21.31
CA ASN A 57 6.59 -1.30 22.29
C ASN A 57 6.15 -2.03 23.58
N ALA A 58 4.87 -2.02 23.89
CA ALA A 58 4.26 -2.83 24.96
C ALA A 58 4.06 -4.31 24.58
N GLY A 59 4.44 -4.73 23.36
CA GLY A 59 4.31 -6.09 22.88
C GLY A 59 3.02 -6.36 22.10
N GLY A 60 2.25 -5.33 21.79
CA GLY A 60 1.05 -5.45 20.97
C GLY A 60 1.36 -5.74 19.50
N HIS A 61 0.53 -6.55 18.86
CA HIS A 61 0.63 -6.82 17.43
C HIS A 61 -0.21 -5.81 16.64
N VAL A 62 0.42 -5.17 15.67
CA VAL A 62 -0.25 -4.27 14.72
C VAL A 62 -0.23 -4.94 13.36
N THR A 63 -1.38 -5.05 12.72
CA THR A 63 -1.52 -5.58 11.36
C THR A 63 -1.70 -4.45 10.35
N VAL A 64 -1.53 -4.75 9.07
CA VAL A 64 -1.68 -3.80 7.96
C VAL A 64 -2.98 -4.05 7.23
N GLY A 65 -3.75 -2.99 7.01
CA GLY A 65 -4.98 -3.02 6.22
C GLY A 65 -5.28 -1.63 5.66
N THR A 66 -5.71 -1.55 4.42
CA THR A 66 -5.87 -0.28 3.69
C THR A 66 -7.31 0.16 3.54
N ASP A 67 -8.28 -0.76 3.68
CA ASP A 67 -9.68 -0.53 3.30
C ASP A 67 -9.81 0.03 1.87
N SER A 68 -8.93 -0.45 0.95
CA SER A 68 -8.91 0.02 -0.44
C SER A 68 -10.25 -0.20 -1.14
N GLY A 69 -10.60 0.72 -2.02
CA GLY A 69 -11.91 0.76 -2.69
C GLY A 69 -12.83 1.83 -2.09
N PHE A 70 -12.34 2.60 -1.14
CA PHE A 70 -12.99 3.75 -0.55
C PHE A 70 -12.23 5.03 -0.92
N ILE A 71 -12.81 6.20 -0.73
CA ILE A 71 -12.34 7.53 -1.18
C ILE A 71 -10.81 7.66 -1.17
N TYR A 72 -10.21 7.84 -2.36
CA TYR A 72 -8.76 7.99 -2.61
C TYR A 72 -7.88 6.81 -2.19
N SER A 73 -8.45 5.74 -1.67
CA SER A 73 -7.72 4.53 -1.33
C SER A 73 -7.74 3.56 -2.50
N THR A 74 -6.79 3.69 -3.41
CA THR A 74 -6.70 2.89 -4.63
C THR A 74 -6.02 1.55 -4.40
N PHE A 75 -6.50 0.51 -5.08
CA PHE A 75 -5.89 -0.82 -4.98
C PHE A 75 -4.42 -0.81 -5.43
N GLY A 76 -3.59 -1.58 -4.72
CA GLY A 76 -2.20 -1.82 -5.06
C GLY A 76 -1.21 -0.75 -4.55
N PHE A 77 -1.60 0.52 -4.49
CA PHE A 77 -0.72 1.60 -4.06
C PHE A 77 -0.82 1.89 -2.56
N GLU A 78 -2.04 1.92 -2.02
CA GLU A 78 -2.27 2.28 -0.63
C GLU A 78 -1.66 1.27 0.35
N TYR A 79 -1.52 0.00 -0.04
CA TYR A 79 -0.86 -0.98 0.81
C TYR A 79 0.58 -0.58 1.16
N ILE A 80 1.34 -0.10 0.18
CA ILE A 80 2.71 0.35 0.42
C ILE A 80 2.71 1.64 1.24
N ARG A 81 1.73 2.51 1.02
CA ARG A 81 1.55 3.72 1.83
C ARG A 81 1.27 3.39 3.30
N GLU A 82 0.47 2.36 3.61
CA GLU A 82 0.29 1.89 4.98
C GLU A 82 1.60 1.46 5.63
N LEU A 83 2.50 0.81 4.87
CA LEU A 83 3.84 0.47 5.37
C LEU A 83 4.66 1.74 5.68
N GLU A 84 4.55 2.76 4.85
CA GLU A 84 5.22 4.05 5.07
C GLU A 84 4.64 4.77 6.31
N LEU A 85 3.32 4.69 6.54
CA LEU A 85 2.67 5.24 7.74
C LEU A 85 3.13 4.53 9.02
N LEU A 86 3.30 3.21 9.00
CA LEU A 86 3.91 2.50 10.14
C LEU A 86 5.36 2.96 10.37
N ARG A 87 6.11 3.23 9.30
CA ARG A 87 7.46 3.81 9.43
C ARG A 87 7.43 5.18 10.09
N GLU A 88 6.48 6.03 9.71
CA GLU A 88 6.25 7.35 10.32
C GLU A 88 5.87 7.23 11.80
N ALA A 89 5.08 6.21 12.16
CA ALA A 89 4.74 5.90 13.55
C ALA A 89 5.93 5.38 14.39
N GLY A 90 7.10 5.17 13.79
CA GLY A 90 8.32 4.76 14.51
C GLY A 90 8.61 3.26 14.48
N PHE A 91 7.93 2.50 13.61
CA PHE A 91 8.26 1.09 13.40
C PHE A 91 9.58 0.94 12.64
N SER A 92 10.40 -0.01 13.03
CA SER A 92 11.54 -0.44 12.23
C SER A 92 11.07 -1.21 10.98
N PRO A 93 11.88 -1.28 9.90
CA PRO A 93 11.51 -2.04 8.71
C PRO A 93 11.13 -3.49 9.01
N SER A 94 11.84 -4.15 9.91
CA SER A 94 11.54 -5.54 10.30
C SER A 94 10.18 -5.67 11.02
N GLU A 95 9.82 -4.71 11.86
CA GLU A 95 8.51 -4.68 12.53
C GLU A 95 7.40 -4.43 11.50
N ILE A 96 7.61 -3.53 10.54
CA ILE A 96 6.67 -3.27 9.44
C ILE A 96 6.40 -4.56 8.65
N PHE A 97 7.45 -5.29 8.27
CA PHE A 97 7.27 -6.54 7.54
C PHE A 97 6.55 -7.61 8.37
N ARG A 98 6.80 -7.70 9.67
CA ARG A 98 6.01 -8.58 10.55
C ARG A 98 4.54 -8.19 10.59
N SER A 99 4.25 -6.90 10.69
CA SER A 99 2.89 -6.35 10.64
C SER A 99 2.19 -6.67 9.32
N ALA A 100 2.92 -6.59 8.21
CA ALA A 100 2.41 -6.82 6.86
C ALA A 100 2.25 -8.31 6.50
N THR A 101 2.80 -9.23 7.28
CA THR A 101 2.85 -10.66 6.93
C THR A 101 2.46 -11.55 8.12
N MET A 102 3.39 -11.82 9.02
CA MET A 102 3.23 -12.79 10.09
C MET A 102 2.09 -12.44 11.04
N TYR A 103 1.97 -11.19 11.47
CA TYR A 103 0.94 -10.80 12.44
C TYR A 103 -0.47 -10.92 11.86
N GLY A 104 -0.65 -10.61 10.56
CA GLY A 104 -1.92 -10.85 9.89
C GLY A 104 -2.32 -12.34 9.84
N ALA A 105 -1.35 -13.22 9.62
CA ALA A 105 -1.59 -14.67 9.66
C ALA A 105 -1.91 -15.15 11.09
N MET A 106 -1.18 -14.67 12.10
CA MET A 106 -1.44 -14.98 13.50
C MET A 106 -2.86 -14.56 13.92
N GLU A 107 -3.28 -13.36 13.58
CA GLU A 107 -4.61 -12.82 13.88
C GLU A 107 -5.74 -13.67 13.30
N LEU A 108 -5.53 -14.28 12.14
CA LEU A 108 -6.53 -15.12 11.48
C LEU A 108 -6.61 -16.54 12.05
N PHE A 109 -5.51 -17.11 12.53
CA PHE A 109 -5.40 -18.52 12.86
C PHE A 109 -5.32 -18.81 14.38
N GLU A 110 -4.57 -18.01 15.13
CA GLU A 110 -4.39 -18.25 16.57
C GLU A 110 -5.72 -18.26 17.37
N PRO A 111 -6.68 -17.37 17.12
CA PRO A 111 -7.95 -17.40 17.83
C PRO A 111 -8.78 -18.67 17.58
N LYS A 112 -8.49 -19.36 16.46
CA LYS A 112 -9.15 -20.63 16.11
C LYS A 112 -8.39 -21.86 16.62
N GLY A 113 -7.20 -21.66 17.19
CA GLY A 113 -6.31 -22.78 17.56
C GLY A 113 -5.71 -23.51 16.35
N GLU A 114 -5.67 -22.86 15.18
CA GLU A 114 -5.14 -23.41 13.95
C GLU A 114 -3.67 -23.03 13.75
N SER A 115 -2.92 -23.90 13.04
CA SER A 115 -1.53 -23.61 12.70
C SER A 115 -1.43 -22.66 11.51
N ILE A 116 -0.49 -21.74 11.57
CA ILE A 116 -0.20 -20.79 10.49
C ILE A 116 0.47 -21.54 9.34
N ASP A 117 -0.06 -21.39 8.13
CA ASP A 117 0.47 -21.99 6.90
C ASP A 117 0.98 -20.98 5.86
N PHE A 118 0.93 -19.66 6.17
CA PHE A 118 1.47 -18.55 5.37
C PHE A 118 1.97 -17.41 6.27
N GLY A 119 2.46 -16.31 5.67
CA GLY A 119 2.92 -15.11 6.39
C GLY A 119 4.37 -15.14 6.83
N ILE A 120 5.06 -16.27 6.67
CA ILE A 120 6.51 -16.41 6.87
C ILE A 120 7.12 -17.30 5.79
N LEU A 121 8.38 -17.06 5.46
CA LEU A 121 9.13 -17.91 4.54
C LEU A 121 9.74 -19.10 5.30
N ARG A 122 9.14 -20.30 5.14
CA ARG A 122 9.63 -21.55 5.73
C ARG A 122 9.24 -22.72 4.86
N PRO A 123 10.13 -23.72 4.66
CA PRO A 123 9.79 -24.94 3.94
C PRO A 123 8.54 -25.62 4.52
N GLY A 124 7.65 -26.05 3.65
CA GLY A 124 6.38 -26.70 4.02
C GLY A 124 5.19 -25.77 4.19
N LEU A 125 5.39 -24.44 4.12
CA LEU A 125 4.31 -23.47 4.11
C LEU A 125 3.95 -23.02 2.69
N LYS A 126 2.82 -22.32 2.55
CA LYS A 126 2.39 -21.74 1.27
C LYS A 126 3.43 -20.79 0.72
N ALA A 127 3.63 -20.82 -0.58
CA ALA A 127 4.51 -19.90 -1.29
C ALA A 127 3.75 -18.62 -1.62
N ASP A 128 3.60 -17.77 -0.61
CA ASP A 128 3.05 -16.41 -0.72
C ASP A 128 4.20 -15.42 -0.49
N LEU A 129 4.72 -14.80 -1.56
CA LEU A 129 5.89 -13.94 -1.48
C LEU A 129 5.94 -12.88 -2.58
N GLY A 130 6.64 -11.79 -2.32
CA GLY A 130 6.99 -10.77 -3.30
C GLY A 130 8.49 -10.82 -3.61
N ILE A 131 8.85 -10.66 -4.88
CA ILE A 131 10.24 -10.60 -5.35
C ILE A 131 10.51 -9.18 -5.83
N VAL A 132 11.53 -8.54 -5.26
CA VAL A 132 11.95 -7.18 -5.56
C VAL A 132 13.43 -7.15 -5.96
N ALA A 133 13.80 -6.20 -6.82
CA ALA A 133 15.19 -6.05 -7.25
C ALA A 133 16.10 -5.43 -6.17
N GLU A 134 15.52 -4.60 -5.32
CA GLU A 134 16.27 -3.85 -4.30
C GLU A 134 15.82 -4.21 -2.89
N ASN A 135 16.64 -3.86 -1.90
CA ASN A 135 16.38 -4.18 -0.49
C ASN A 135 15.24 -3.32 0.09
N PRO A 136 14.05 -3.87 0.34
CA PRO A 136 12.90 -3.12 0.86
C PRO A 136 13.06 -2.74 2.35
N LEU A 137 14.00 -3.34 3.09
CA LEU A 137 14.33 -2.92 4.44
C LEU A 137 15.04 -1.56 4.46
N GLY A 138 15.74 -1.22 3.38
CA GLY A 138 16.38 0.09 3.19
C GLY A 138 15.41 1.15 2.68
N ASN A 139 14.49 0.77 1.80
CA ASN A 139 13.52 1.67 1.18
C ASN A 139 12.22 0.95 0.85
N LEU A 140 11.17 1.20 1.62
CA LEU A 140 9.84 0.59 1.40
C LEU A 140 9.24 0.94 0.04
N LYS A 141 9.63 2.08 -0.55
CA LYS A 141 9.08 2.53 -1.85
C LYS A 141 9.47 1.64 -3.03
N VAL A 142 10.49 0.79 -2.87
CA VAL A 142 10.83 -0.22 -3.90
C VAL A 142 9.77 -1.32 -4.03
N LEU A 143 8.81 -1.39 -3.10
CA LEU A 143 7.66 -2.28 -3.18
C LEU A 143 6.55 -1.75 -4.10
N TYR A 144 6.52 -0.45 -4.43
CA TYR A 144 5.57 0.04 -5.43
C TYR A 144 5.82 -0.65 -6.78
N GLY A 145 4.75 -1.09 -7.43
CA GLY A 145 4.85 -1.66 -8.77
C GLY A 145 5.52 -0.73 -9.79
N THR A 146 5.35 0.58 -9.61
CA THR A 146 5.98 1.62 -10.43
C THR A 146 7.41 1.96 -10.02
N GLY A 147 7.92 1.33 -8.96
CA GLY A 147 9.21 1.69 -8.36
C GLY A 147 9.20 3.05 -7.66
N ALA A 148 10.38 3.48 -7.23
CA ALA A 148 10.61 4.76 -6.55
C ALA A 148 11.56 5.64 -7.36
N VAL A 149 11.36 6.95 -7.30
CA VAL A 149 12.33 7.92 -7.84
C VAL A 149 13.56 7.92 -6.92
N ARG A 150 14.74 7.86 -7.51
CA ARG A 150 16.03 7.87 -6.81
C ARG A 150 17.04 8.72 -7.57
N LEU A 151 17.80 9.50 -6.81
CA LEU A 151 19.03 10.12 -7.30
C LEU A 151 20.15 9.07 -7.25
N SER A 152 20.84 8.87 -8.35
CA SER A 152 22.05 8.04 -8.38
C SER A 152 23.22 8.79 -7.75
N ASP A 153 23.80 8.23 -6.70
CA ASP A 153 25.01 8.80 -6.07
C ASP A 153 26.24 8.71 -7.00
N GLU A 154 26.23 7.79 -7.97
CA GLU A 154 27.34 7.59 -8.90
C GLU A 154 27.29 8.55 -10.09
N THR A 155 26.11 8.78 -10.66
CA THR A 155 25.94 9.59 -11.88
C THR A 155 25.36 10.98 -11.63
N GLY A 156 24.79 11.23 -10.45
CA GLY A 156 24.04 12.45 -10.15
C GLY A 156 22.70 12.57 -10.94
N GLU A 157 22.31 11.52 -11.64
CA GLU A 157 21.07 11.53 -12.43
C GLU A 157 19.88 11.02 -11.63
N VAL A 158 18.71 11.56 -11.94
CA VAL A 158 17.44 11.10 -11.39
C VAL A 158 16.97 9.91 -12.21
N GLY A 159 16.85 8.74 -11.58
CA GLY A 159 16.34 7.52 -12.16
C GLY A 159 15.14 6.98 -11.38
N ARG A 160 14.65 5.82 -11.79
CA ARG A 160 13.57 5.10 -11.12
C ARG A 160 14.01 3.66 -10.85
N THR A 161 13.69 3.14 -9.66
CA THR A 161 13.88 1.72 -9.32
C THR A 161 12.87 0.86 -10.09
N GLU A 162 13.14 -0.43 -10.26
CA GLU A 162 12.23 -1.33 -10.98
C GLU A 162 10.93 -1.63 -10.22
N GLY A 163 10.94 -1.52 -8.90
CA GLY A 163 9.83 -1.89 -8.05
C GLY A 163 9.71 -3.41 -7.84
N ILE A 164 8.50 -3.88 -7.49
CA ILE A 164 8.23 -5.31 -7.36
C ILE A 164 8.27 -5.97 -8.74
N LEU A 165 8.99 -7.10 -8.83
CA LEU A 165 9.17 -7.87 -10.08
C LEU A 165 8.08 -8.93 -10.21
N TYR A 166 7.91 -9.75 -9.18
CA TYR A 166 6.94 -10.83 -9.16
C TYR A 166 6.20 -10.87 -7.83
N THR A 167 4.95 -11.26 -7.90
CA THR A 167 4.18 -11.71 -6.74
C THR A 167 3.86 -13.17 -6.91
N VAL A 168 4.10 -13.97 -5.88
CA VAL A 168 3.71 -15.39 -5.86
C VAL A 168 2.59 -15.54 -4.85
N LYS A 169 1.50 -16.16 -5.27
CA LYS A 169 0.35 -16.47 -4.43
C LYS A 169 -0.01 -17.94 -4.57
N ASP A 170 0.10 -18.67 -3.47
CA ASP A 170 -0.14 -20.11 -3.42
C ASP A 170 0.63 -20.89 -4.52
N GLY A 171 1.89 -20.47 -4.75
CA GLY A 171 2.79 -21.02 -5.79
C GLY A 171 2.56 -20.51 -7.21
N ILE A 172 1.49 -19.74 -7.48
CA ILE A 172 1.25 -19.13 -8.78
C ILE A 172 2.05 -17.84 -8.90
N VAL A 173 2.86 -17.73 -9.96
CA VAL A 173 3.72 -16.57 -10.20
C VAL A 173 3.00 -15.54 -11.08
N TYR A 174 2.94 -14.31 -10.62
CA TYR A 174 2.41 -13.17 -11.34
C TYR A 174 3.55 -12.20 -11.68
N ASP A 175 3.73 -11.89 -12.96
CA ASP A 175 4.66 -10.86 -13.42
C ASP A 175 4.04 -9.48 -13.19
N ALA A 176 4.62 -8.71 -12.27
CA ALA A 176 4.09 -7.41 -11.91
C ALA A 176 4.20 -6.37 -13.04
N LYS A 177 5.20 -6.51 -13.92
CA LYS A 177 5.36 -5.63 -15.08
C LYS A 177 4.28 -5.91 -16.13
N GLN A 178 4.00 -7.19 -16.38
CA GLN A 178 2.92 -7.59 -17.29
C GLN A 178 1.55 -7.16 -16.78
N LEU A 179 1.25 -7.41 -15.49
CA LEU A 179 -0.01 -6.99 -14.89
C LEU A 179 -0.22 -5.48 -15.01
N ARG A 180 0.81 -4.68 -14.78
CA ARG A 180 0.71 -3.22 -14.94
C ARG A 180 0.46 -2.81 -16.39
N ALA A 181 1.11 -3.46 -17.34
CA ALA A 181 0.90 -3.20 -18.76
C ALA A 181 -0.55 -3.53 -19.16
N ASP A 182 -1.09 -4.64 -18.66
CA ASP A 182 -2.47 -5.04 -18.93
C ASP A 182 -3.49 -4.07 -18.32
N ILE A 183 -3.30 -3.64 -17.07
CA ILE A 183 -4.16 -2.65 -16.43
C ILE A 183 -4.13 -1.31 -17.18
N ARG A 184 -2.95 -0.84 -17.56
CA ARG A 184 -2.80 0.40 -18.34
C ARG A 184 -3.58 0.33 -19.64
N ARG A 185 -3.46 -0.79 -20.37
CA ARG A 185 -4.23 -1.02 -21.60
C ARG A 185 -5.73 -0.98 -21.36
N MET A 186 -6.21 -1.66 -20.32
CA MET A 186 -7.63 -1.64 -19.94
C MET A 186 -8.13 -0.22 -19.63
N VAL A 187 -7.33 0.58 -18.94
CA VAL A 187 -7.68 1.97 -18.61
C VAL A 187 -7.73 2.84 -19.88
N GLU A 188 -6.77 2.68 -20.78
CA GLU A 188 -6.73 3.40 -22.07
C GLU A 188 -7.95 3.05 -22.94
N GLU A 189 -8.28 1.76 -23.06
CA GLU A 189 -9.47 1.28 -23.79
C GLU A 189 -10.76 1.86 -23.17
N ALA A 190 -10.87 1.89 -21.84
CA ALA A 190 -12.01 2.47 -21.16
C ALA A 190 -12.14 3.99 -21.39
N LYS A 191 -11.01 4.72 -21.41
CA LYS A 191 -10.99 6.16 -21.73
C LYS A 191 -11.47 6.43 -23.17
N GLN A 192 -11.08 5.59 -24.11
CA GLN A 192 -11.50 5.71 -25.52
C GLN A 192 -12.99 5.38 -25.71
N SER A 193 -13.51 4.40 -25.02
CA SER A 193 -14.91 3.97 -25.11
C SER A 193 -15.90 4.86 -24.35
N GLY A 194 -15.46 5.56 -23.32
CA GLY A 194 -16.28 6.48 -22.53
C GLY A 194 -16.35 7.92 -23.09
N GLY A 195 -15.63 8.21 -24.17
CA GLY A 195 -15.62 9.50 -24.88
C GLY A 195 -16.64 9.61 -26.02
N SER A 196 -17.67 8.75 -26.07
CA SER A 196 -18.71 8.72 -27.07
C SER A 196 -20.04 9.19 -26.50
#